data_935e240a154aaaebeb9d5c55d3242c85
#
_entry.id   935e240a154aaaebeb9d5c55d3242c85
#
_cell.length_a   1.000
_cell.length_b   1.000
_cell.length_c   1.000
_cell.angle_alpha   90.00
_cell.angle_beta   90.00
_cell.angle_gamma   90.00
#
_symmetry.space_group_name_H-M   'P 1'
#
loop_
_entity.id
_entity.type
_entity.pdbx_description
1 polymer ?
#
loop_
_entity_poly.entity_id
_entity_poly.type
_entity_poly.pdbx_seq_one_letter_code
_entity_poly.pdbx_strand_id
1 'polypeptide(L)'
;MKFKFTFILLVLIGQFFSLTAREVTSFNEGWLFKRGPFSEDPVKVVAQWEGKWETVSLPHTWNAKDMQVKAASFYEGVGYYKKKQFFNEELKGKRVFLRFEGVGANTEVYVNSKLVGTHKGGYSAFAFEIGTALKFGAENEIMVKADNTARPDVIPVNHSLFGVYGGIYRPVWLIVTEQNNITVTDCASPGVYITQK
;
A
#
# COMPACT_ATOMS: atom_id res chain seq x y z
N MET A 1 -29.20 -45.31 21.60
CA MET A 1 -27.80 -44.89 21.72
C MET A 1 -27.13 -44.44 20.43
N LYS A 2 -27.64 -44.80 19.23
CA LYS A 2 -27.08 -44.37 17.89
C LYS A 2 -27.32 -42.92 17.54
N PHE A 3 -28.40 -42.27 18.00
CA PHE A 3 -28.75 -40.88 17.66
C PHE A 3 -27.84 -39.84 18.30
N LYS A 4 -27.29 -40.09 19.50
CA LYS A 4 -26.39 -39.17 20.19
C LYS A 4 -25.00 -39.08 19.53
N PHE A 5 -24.53 -40.18 18.92
CA PHE A 5 -23.22 -40.22 18.27
C PHE A 5 -23.20 -39.45 16.95
N THR A 6 -24.30 -39.49 16.20
CA THR A 6 -24.44 -38.77 14.92
C THR A 6 -24.50 -37.26 15.13
N PHE A 7 -25.15 -36.81 16.23
CA PHE A 7 -25.24 -35.38 16.55
C PHE A 7 -23.87 -34.80 16.98
N ILE A 8 -23.10 -35.54 17.77
CA ILE A 8 -21.74 -35.15 18.17
C ILE A 8 -20.78 -35.09 16.97
N LEU A 9 -20.91 -36.01 16.02
CA LEU A 9 -20.09 -36.00 14.79
C LEU A 9 -20.41 -34.80 13.90
N LEU A 10 -21.67 -34.41 13.77
CA LEU A 10 -22.11 -33.22 13.03
C LEU A 10 -21.61 -31.91 13.66
N VAL A 11 -21.59 -31.81 14.98
CA VAL A 11 -21.04 -30.66 15.71
C VAL A 11 -19.52 -30.56 15.58
N LEU A 12 -18.81 -31.69 15.57
CA LEU A 12 -17.36 -31.74 15.36
C LEU A 12 -16.94 -31.37 13.93
N ILE A 13 -17.72 -31.73 12.91
CA ILE A 13 -17.45 -31.36 11.52
C ILE A 13 -17.71 -29.86 11.27
N GLY A 14 -18.66 -29.26 12.00
CA GLY A 14 -18.96 -27.82 11.92
C GLY A 14 -17.87 -26.89 12.45
N GLN A 15 -16.88 -27.40 13.18
CA GLN A 15 -15.82 -26.58 13.80
C GLN A 15 -14.59 -26.33 12.89
N PHE A 16 -14.54 -26.92 11.70
CA PHE A 16 -13.38 -26.78 10.81
C PHE A 16 -13.50 -25.68 9.74
N PHE A 17 -14.60 -24.94 9.69
CA PHE A 17 -14.72 -23.78 8.83
C PHE A 17 -14.29 -22.51 9.59
N SER A 18 -12.99 -22.26 9.66
CA SER A 18 -12.49 -20.92 10.00
C SER A 18 -12.83 -19.98 8.84
N LEU A 19 -13.96 -19.30 8.94
CA LEU A 19 -14.31 -18.22 8.03
C LEU A 19 -13.40 -17.03 8.31
N THR A 20 -12.28 -16.94 7.60
CA THR A 20 -11.43 -15.76 7.65
C THR A 20 -12.11 -14.66 6.83
N ALA A 21 -12.81 -13.76 7.50
CA ALA A 21 -13.55 -12.67 6.85
C ALA A 21 -12.62 -11.67 6.12
N ARG A 22 -11.33 -11.63 6.53
CA ARG A 22 -10.32 -10.73 5.99
C ARG A 22 -8.94 -11.38 6.12
N GLU A 23 -8.21 -11.45 5.04
CA GLU A 23 -6.80 -11.82 5.04
C GLU A 23 -5.95 -10.55 4.92
N VAL A 24 -4.95 -10.41 5.78
CA VAL A 24 -4.01 -9.28 5.80
C VAL A 24 -2.60 -9.83 5.76
N THR A 25 -1.88 -9.54 4.70
CA THR A 25 -0.50 -10.00 4.50
C THR A 25 0.46 -8.83 4.31
N SER A 26 1.69 -8.99 4.81
CA SER A 26 2.74 -8.00 4.60
C SER A 26 3.08 -7.89 3.11
N PHE A 27 3.20 -6.64 2.63
CA PHE A 27 3.54 -6.36 1.23
C PHE A 27 4.85 -5.58 1.11
N ASN A 28 5.76 -5.76 2.06
CA ASN A 28 6.93 -4.91 2.28
C ASN A 28 8.17 -5.33 1.47
N GLU A 29 8.29 -6.59 1.08
CA GLU A 29 9.50 -7.12 0.46
C GLU A 29 9.50 -6.97 -1.07
N GLY A 30 10.71 -6.93 -1.65
CA GLY A 30 10.91 -7.04 -3.10
C GLY A 30 10.49 -5.81 -3.90
N TRP A 31 10.60 -4.63 -3.33
CA TRP A 31 10.41 -3.38 -4.04
C TRP A 31 11.68 -2.93 -4.73
N LEU A 32 11.52 -2.31 -5.89
CA LEU A 32 12.56 -1.59 -6.61
C LEU A 32 12.31 -0.10 -6.42
N PHE A 33 13.35 0.64 -6.07
CA PHE A 33 13.29 2.08 -5.81
C PHE A 33 14.24 2.87 -6.70
N LYS A 34 13.83 4.07 -7.09
CA LYS A 34 14.68 5.05 -7.77
C LYS A 34 14.16 6.48 -7.53
N ARG A 35 15.05 7.41 -7.18
CA ARG A 35 14.74 8.85 -7.20
C ARG A 35 14.68 9.34 -8.63
N GLY A 36 13.77 10.26 -8.91
CA GLY A 36 13.62 10.74 -10.28
C GLY A 36 12.93 12.08 -10.42
N PRO A 37 12.82 12.55 -11.67
CA PRO A 37 12.19 13.83 -11.94
C PRO A 37 10.70 13.77 -11.61
N PHE A 38 10.16 14.95 -11.31
CA PHE A 38 8.71 15.13 -11.35
C PHE A 38 8.19 14.89 -12.76
N SER A 39 7.07 14.21 -12.89
CA SER A 39 6.38 14.01 -14.17
C SER A 39 4.87 13.99 -13.96
N GLU A 40 4.15 14.57 -14.91
CA GLU A 40 2.69 14.45 -15.01
C GLU A 40 2.27 13.08 -15.56
N ASP A 41 3.19 12.39 -16.28
CA ASP A 41 3.01 11.01 -16.74
C ASP A 41 4.07 10.08 -16.13
N PRO A 42 3.88 9.67 -14.86
CA PRO A 42 4.83 8.83 -14.14
C PRO A 42 5.04 7.46 -14.80
N VAL A 43 3.99 6.90 -15.40
CA VAL A 43 4.03 5.59 -16.06
C VAL A 43 5.00 5.60 -17.23
N LYS A 44 4.91 6.62 -18.08
CA LYS A 44 5.79 6.79 -19.24
C LYS A 44 7.24 6.99 -18.82
N VAL A 45 7.48 7.84 -17.81
CA VAL A 45 8.82 8.09 -17.29
C VAL A 45 9.44 6.81 -16.76
N VAL A 46 8.71 6.04 -15.96
CA VAL A 46 9.22 4.80 -15.37
C VAL A 46 9.47 3.74 -16.44
N ALA A 47 8.60 3.63 -17.45
CA ALA A 47 8.76 2.68 -18.55
C ALA A 47 10.00 2.96 -19.42
N GLN A 48 10.35 4.24 -19.61
CA GLN A 48 11.49 4.68 -20.42
C GLN A 48 12.78 4.88 -19.62
N TRP A 49 12.73 4.70 -18.30
CA TRP A 49 13.82 5.07 -17.43
C TRP A 49 14.90 3.99 -17.35
N GLU A 50 15.98 4.22 -18.02
CA GLU A 50 17.17 3.39 -18.03
C GLU A 50 17.96 3.49 -16.71
N GLY A 51 18.84 2.51 -16.49
CA GLY A 51 19.74 2.46 -15.36
C GLY A 51 19.23 1.65 -14.18
N LYS A 52 20.10 1.50 -13.19
CA LYS A 52 19.91 0.59 -12.06
C LYS A 52 18.85 1.10 -11.08
N TRP A 53 17.91 0.23 -10.72
CA TRP A 53 17.00 0.38 -9.61
C TRP A 53 17.60 -0.27 -8.37
N GLU A 54 17.38 0.35 -7.22
CA GLU A 54 17.78 -0.20 -5.93
C GLU A 54 16.72 -1.18 -5.42
N THR A 55 17.12 -2.35 -4.94
CA THR A 55 16.21 -3.27 -4.26
C THR A 55 16.08 -2.84 -2.81
N VAL A 56 14.84 -2.61 -2.36
CA VAL A 56 14.55 -2.15 -1.01
C VAL A 56 13.42 -2.98 -0.39
N SER A 57 13.45 -3.06 0.94
CA SER A 57 12.32 -3.52 1.75
C SER A 57 11.68 -2.32 2.44
N LEU A 58 10.36 -2.36 2.61
CA LEU A 58 9.63 -1.33 3.35
C LEU A 58 9.61 -1.67 4.86
N PRO A 59 9.62 -0.67 5.71
CA PRO A 59 9.66 0.78 5.47
C PRO A 59 10.96 1.28 4.84
N HIS A 60 10.86 2.22 3.91
CA HIS A 60 12.02 2.82 3.24
C HIS A 60 11.85 4.33 3.10
N THR A 61 12.91 5.08 3.40
CA THR A 61 13.01 6.51 3.14
C THR A 61 14.34 6.86 2.49
N TRP A 62 14.33 7.70 1.49
CA TRP A 62 15.57 8.20 0.89
C TRP A 62 16.28 9.28 1.73
N ASN A 63 15.63 9.76 2.81
CA ASN A 63 16.17 10.76 3.72
C ASN A 63 16.81 10.16 4.98
N ALA A 64 17.02 8.85 5.03
CA ALA A 64 17.50 8.17 6.24
C ALA A 64 18.81 8.74 6.81
N LYS A 65 19.66 9.31 5.95
CA LYS A 65 20.99 9.87 6.32
C LYS A 65 21.04 11.39 6.26
N ASP A 66 20.06 12.05 5.67
CA ASP A 66 20.13 13.50 5.37
C ASP A 66 20.27 14.37 6.63
N MET A 67 19.63 13.96 7.73
CA MET A 67 19.71 14.66 9.02
C MET A 67 20.98 14.33 9.82
N GLN A 68 21.76 13.35 9.39
CA GLN A 68 22.96 12.88 10.11
C GLN A 68 24.25 13.44 9.54
N VAL A 69 24.22 13.98 8.32
CA VAL A 69 25.38 14.46 7.60
C VAL A 69 25.33 15.99 7.54
N LYS A 70 26.25 16.66 8.25
CA LYS A 70 26.32 18.14 8.32
C LYS A 70 26.38 18.87 6.98
N ALA A 71 26.81 18.21 5.91
CA ALA A 71 26.98 18.79 4.58
C ALA A 71 25.89 18.35 3.60
N ALA A 72 24.98 17.46 3.98
CA ALA A 72 23.92 17.02 3.10
C ALA A 72 22.72 17.95 3.25
N SER A 73 22.25 18.49 2.14
CA SER A 73 20.93 19.12 2.07
C SER A 73 19.88 18.05 2.17
N PHE A 74 18.83 18.29 2.93
CA PHE A 74 17.65 17.43 2.99
C PHE A 74 17.02 17.37 1.59
N TYR A 75 16.99 16.16 1.00
CA TYR A 75 16.47 15.99 -0.34
C TYR A 75 14.95 16.02 -0.36
N GLU A 76 14.38 16.99 -1.07
CA GLU A 76 12.99 17.07 -1.43
C GLU A 76 12.81 16.75 -2.91
N GLY A 77 11.84 15.90 -3.23
CA GLY A 77 11.60 15.50 -4.62
C GLY A 77 10.78 14.22 -4.74
N VAL A 78 10.88 13.60 -5.90
CA VAL A 78 10.08 12.43 -6.26
C VAL A 78 10.91 11.15 -6.17
N GLY A 79 10.29 10.12 -5.60
CA GLY A 79 10.78 8.75 -5.62
C GLY A 79 9.73 7.81 -6.22
N TYR A 80 10.20 6.88 -7.01
CA TYR A 80 9.37 5.86 -7.63
C TYR A 80 9.70 4.50 -7.04
N TYR A 81 8.67 3.78 -6.69
CA TYR A 81 8.72 2.39 -6.26
C TYR A 81 7.99 1.53 -7.27
N LYS A 82 8.51 0.36 -7.58
CA LYS A 82 7.79 -0.63 -8.39
C LYS A 82 8.01 -2.02 -7.85
N LYS A 83 7.01 -2.86 -8.00
CA LYS A 83 7.04 -4.25 -7.60
C LYS A 83 6.22 -5.08 -8.58
N LYS A 84 6.72 -6.25 -8.93
CA LYS A 84 5.99 -7.26 -9.66
C LYS A 84 5.45 -8.29 -8.68
N GLN A 85 4.18 -8.63 -8.81
CA GLN A 85 3.50 -9.58 -7.95
C GLN A 85 2.54 -10.45 -8.75
N PHE A 86 2.63 -11.76 -8.54
CA PHE A 86 1.66 -12.70 -9.07
C PHE A 86 0.42 -12.72 -8.18
N PHE A 87 -0.77 -12.61 -8.78
CA PHE A 87 -2.05 -12.74 -8.08
C PHE A 87 -2.78 -13.98 -8.61
N ASN A 88 -3.07 -14.93 -7.71
CA ASN A 88 -3.72 -16.19 -8.05
C ASN A 88 -5.12 -15.98 -8.63
N GLU A 89 -5.54 -16.87 -9.53
CA GLU A 89 -6.90 -16.87 -10.10
C GLU A 89 -7.99 -17.05 -9.01
N GLU A 90 -7.66 -17.71 -7.88
CA GLU A 90 -8.57 -17.89 -6.74
C GLU A 90 -9.00 -16.58 -6.07
N LEU A 91 -8.27 -15.49 -6.31
CA LEU A 91 -8.64 -14.16 -5.83
C LEU A 91 -9.69 -13.47 -6.70
N LYS A 92 -10.00 -14.05 -7.87
CA LYS A 92 -11.05 -13.54 -8.75
C LYS A 92 -12.41 -13.60 -8.07
N GLY A 93 -13.11 -12.48 -8.08
CA GLY A 93 -14.37 -12.34 -7.35
C GLY A 93 -14.22 -11.89 -5.90
N LYS A 94 -13.00 -11.82 -5.35
CA LYS A 94 -12.72 -11.18 -4.06
C LYS A 94 -12.39 -9.71 -4.24
N ARG A 95 -12.44 -8.94 -3.16
CA ARG A 95 -11.96 -7.56 -3.13
C ARG A 95 -10.52 -7.53 -2.63
N VAL A 96 -9.67 -6.82 -3.33
CA VAL A 96 -8.22 -6.74 -3.04
C VAL A 96 -7.84 -5.27 -2.85
N PHE A 97 -7.19 -4.99 -1.73
CA PHE A 97 -6.78 -3.63 -1.37
C PHE A 97 -5.27 -3.58 -1.06
N LEU A 98 -4.65 -2.44 -1.37
CA LEU A 98 -3.37 -2.04 -0.81
C LEU A 98 -3.60 -0.97 0.24
N ARG A 99 -3.14 -1.21 1.46
CA ARG A 99 -3.17 -0.27 2.58
C ARG A 99 -1.77 0.17 2.91
N PHE A 100 -1.57 1.48 2.90
CA PHE A 100 -0.34 2.15 3.26
C PHE A 100 -0.50 2.81 4.62
N GLU A 101 0.43 2.56 5.54
CA GLU A 101 0.41 3.18 6.87
C GLU A 101 0.94 4.61 6.87
N GLY A 102 1.71 4.99 5.85
CA GLY A 102 2.20 6.34 5.62
C GLY A 102 3.21 6.42 4.50
N VAL A 103 3.05 7.43 3.67
CA VAL A 103 3.96 7.76 2.55
C VAL A 103 4.18 9.27 2.56
N GLY A 104 5.41 9.71 2.44
CA GLY A 104 5.72 11.14 2.47
C GLY A 104 5.89 11.73 1.07
N ALA A 105 5.06 12.72 0.71
CA ALA A 105 3.88 13.25 1.40
C ALA A 105 2.66 13.25 0.45
N ASN A 106 2.91 13.22 -0.87
CA ASN A 106 1.92 13.08 -1.93
C ASN A 106 2.15 11.75 -2.64
N THR A 107 1.10 10.99 -2.84
CA THR A 107 1.21 9.63 -3.35
C THR A 107 0.27 9.41 -4.52
N GLU A 108 0.77 8.74 -5.54
CA GLU A 108 0.00 8.18 -6.63
C GLU A 108 0.29 6.69 -6.72
N VAL A 109 -0.74 5.85 -6.79
CA VAL A 109 -0.60 4.39 -6.89
C VAL A 109 -1.16 3.91 -8.22
N TYR A 110 -0.38 3.12 -8.92
CA TYR A 110 -0.71 2.56 -10.22
C TYR A 110 -0.63 1.04 -10.16
N VAL A 111 -1.54 0.37 -10.87
CA VAL A 111 -1.52 -1.07 -11.09
C VAL A 111 -1.67 -1.31 -12.59
N ASN A 112 -0.71 -2.03 -13.19
CA ASN A 112 -0.66 -2.28 -14.64
C ASN A 112 -0.82 -0.99 -15.46
N SER A 113 -0.09 0.07 -15.05
CA SER A 113 -0.13 1.40 -15.66
C SER A 113 -1.43 2.19 -15.46
N LYS A 114 -2.42 1.65 -14.74
CA LYS A 114 -3.68 2.33 -14.43
C LYS A 114 -3.58 3.00 -13.06
N LEU A 115 -3.87 4.30 -12.98
CA LEU A 115 -3.99 5.01 -11.69
C LEU A 115 -5.17 4.44 -10.90
N VAL A 116 -4.90 3.94 -9.69
CA VAL A 116 -5.93 3.39 -8.79
C VAL A 116 -6.27 4.33 -7.64
N GLY A 117 -5.40 5.28 -7.33
CA GLY A 117 -5.71 6.29 -6.33
C GLY A 117 -4.57 7.26 -6.07
N THR A 118 -4.92 8.39 -5.44
CA THR A 118 -4.00 9.44 -4.99
C THR A 118 -4.25 9.75 -3.52
N HIS A 119 -3.21 10.13 -2.80
CA HIS A 119 -3.31 10.54 -1.40
C HIS A 119 -2.43 11.77 -1.14
N LYS A 120 -2.96 12.72 -0.37
CA LYS A 120 -2.23 13.89 0.12
C LYS A 120 -2.14 13.84 1.64
N GLY A 121 -0.94 13.98 2.15
CA GLY A 121 -0.66 13.94 3.59
C GLY A 121 0.34 12.84 3.93
N GLY A 122 1.41 13.23 4.64
CA GLY A 122 2.53 12.33 4.93
C GLY A 122 2.30 11.38 6.09
N TYR A 123 1.28 11.60 6.93
CA TYR A 123 1.21 10.97 8.27
C TYR A 123 0.01 10.03 8.45
N SER A 124 -1.02 10.18 7.64
CA SER A 124 -2.24 9.35 7.70
C SER A 124 -2.11 8.08 6.86
N ALA A 125 -2.72 7.01 7.35
CA ALA A 125 -2.90 5.80 6.56
C ALA A 125 -3.98 6.00 5.49
N PHE A 126 -3.84 5.27 4.39
CA PHE A 126 -4.82 5.23 3.30
C PHE A 126 -4.86 3.86 2.65
N ALA A 127 -5.96 3.55 1.97
CA ALA A 127 -6.12 2.28 1.27
C ALA A 127 -6.82 2.48 -0.07
N PHE A 128 -6.39 1.74 -1.08
CA PHE A 128 -7.01 1.71 -2.39
C PHE A 128 -7.42 0.30 -2.78
N GLU A 129 -8.61 0.15 -3.33
CA GLU A 129 -9.04 -1.09 -3.95
C GLU A 129 -8.36 -1.25 -5.30
N ILE A 130 -7.64 -2.35 -5.47
CA ILE A 130 -6.85 -2.61 -6.68
C ILE A 130 -7.44 -3.73 -7.56
N GLY A 131 -8.42 -4.46 -7.05
CA GLY A 131 -8.98 -5.66 -7.71
C GLY A 131 -9.38 -5.46 -9.16
N THR A 132 -9.99 -4.30 -9.49
CA THR A 132 -10.41 -3.97 -10.86
C THR A 132 -9.29 -3.67 -11.85
N ALA A 133 -8.07 -3.44 -11.34
CA ALA A 133 -6.88 -3.20 -12.15
C ALA A 133 -5.97 -4.43 -12.24
N LEU A 134 -6.25 -5.49 -11.45
CA LEU A 134 -5.48 -6.73 -11.44
C LEU A 134 -5.86 -7.65 -12.61
N LYS A 135 -4.84 -8.35 -13.09
CA LYS A 135 -4.96 -9.54 -13.94
C LYS A 135 -4.74 -10.76 -13.05
N PHE A 136 -5.80 -11.49 -12.74
CA PHE A 136 -5.71 -12.71 -11.94
C PHE A 136 -5.09 -13.85 -12.76
N GLY A 137 -4.38 -14.75 -12.11
CA GLY A 137 -3.60 -15.81 -12.77
C GLY A 137 -2.34 -15.29 -13.48
N ALA A 138 -1.92 -14.06 -13.21
CA ALA A 138 -0.80 -13.42 -13.90
C ALA A 138 0.05 -12.53 -12.98
N GLU A 139 1.25 -12.19 -13.44
CA GLU A 139 2.09 -11.17 -12.83
C GLU A 139 1.53 -9.78 -13.13
N ASN A 140 1.47 -8.94 -12.11
CA ASN A 140 1.03 -7.56 -12.18
C ASN A 140 2.14 -6.63 -11.71
N GLU A 141 2.26 -5.47 -12.33
CA GLU A 141 3.16 -4.42 -11.88
C GLU A 141 2.40 -3.41 -11.03
N ILE A 142 2.92 -3.16 -9.83
CA ILE A 142 2.45 -2.12 -8.93
C ILE A 142 3.51 -1.04 -8.90
N MET A 143 3.12 0.20 -9.13
CA MET A 143 4.00 1.36 -9.07
C MET A 143 3.43 2.39 -8.09
N VAL A 144 4.32 2.98 -7.29
CA VAL A 144 4.01 4.07 -6.36
C VAL A 144 4.93 5.24 -6.64
N LYS A 145 4.36 6.39 -6.91
CA LYS A 145 5.07 7.68 -6.91
C LYS A 145 4.88 8.32 -5.56
N ALA A 146 5.96 8.63 -4.88
CA ALA A 146 5.99 9.38 -3.63
C ALA A 146 6.72 10.71 -3.86
N ASP A 147 6.17 11.81 -3.34
CA ASP A 147 6.72 13.16 -3.51
C ASP A 147 6.67 13.91 -2.19
N ASN A 148 7.84 14.25 -1.63
CA ASN A 148 7.97 15.03 -0.40
C ASN A 148 8.29 16.50 -0.64
N THR A 149 8.12 17.00 -1.86
CA THR A 149 8.30 18.43 -2.17
C THR A 149 7.33 19.28 -1.34
N ALA A 150 7.83 20.39 -0.80
CA ALA A 150 7.03 21.34 -0.03
C ALA A 150 5.85 21.90 -0.86
N ARG A 151 4.65 21.88 -0.26
CA ARG A 151 3.42 22.31 -0.92
C ARG A 151 2.53 23.07 0.05
N PRO A 152 1.82 24.14 -0.42
CA PRO A 152 0.95 24.91 0.45
C PRO A 152 -0.32 24.17 0.90
N ASP A 153 -0.67 23.07 0.23
CA ASP A 153 -1.86 22.25 0.49
C ASP A 153 -1.57 20.96 1.26
N VAL A 154 -0.32 20.77 1.75
CA VAL A 154 0.10 19.57 2.52
C VAL A 154 0.88 19.99 3.76
N ILE A 155 0.51 19.45 4.91
CA ILE A 155 1.18 19.71 6.19
C ILE A 155 2.42 18.82 6.35
N PRO A 156 3.55 19.38 6.87
CA PRO A 156 3.79 20.76 7.22
C PRO A 156 4.06 21.62 5.98
N VAL A 157 3.54 22.84 5.95
CA VAL A 157 3.78 23.78 4.84
C VAL A 157 5.17 24.42 4.89
N ASN A 158 5.82 24.36 6.05
CA ASN A 158 7.16 24.89 6.27
C ASN A 158 8.16 23.78 6.57
N HIS A 159 8.85 23.34 5.55
CA HIS A 159 9.87 22.30 5.64
C HIS A 159 11.19 22.77 6.26
N SER A 160 11.40 24.08 6.43
CA SER A 160 12.61 24.60 7.09
C SER A 160 12.65 24.29 8.58
N LEU A 161 11.49 24.08 9.21
CA LEU A 161 11.36 23.70 10.62
C LEU A 161 11.26 22.21 10.85
N PHE A 162 10.73 21.46 9.86
CA PHE A 162 10.46 20.04 9.99
C PHE A 162 10.88 19.32 8.70
N GLY A 163 11.86 18.42 8.80
CA GLY A 163 12.17 17.54 7.70
C GLY A 163 11.00 16.60 7.39
N VAL A 164 10.51 16.61 6.16
CA VAL A 164 9.46 15.69 5.70
C VAL A 164 10.12 14.53 4.97
N TYR A 165 10.22 13.40 5.66
CA TYR A 165 10.83 12.20 5.09
C TYR A 165 10.04 11.71 3.89
N GLY A 166 10.72 11.60 2.74
CA GLY A 166 10.13 11.06 1.53
C GLY A 166 10.20 9.54 1.49
N GLY A 167 9.25 8.95 0.77
CA GLY A 167 9.18 7.51 0.54
C GLY A 167 8.07 6.81 1.29
N ILE A 168 8.01 5.50 1.09
CA ILE A 168 7.09 4.61 1.80
C ILE A 168 7.72 4.26 3.15
N TYR A 169 7.64 5.17 4.10
CA TYR A 169 8.37 5.10 5.37
C TYR A 169 7.64 4.31 6.47
N ARG A 170 6.46 3.76 6.15
CA ARG A 170 5.69 2.83 7.00
C ARG A 170 5.28 1.58 6.21
N PRO A 171 4.85 0.51 6.90
CA PRO A 171 4.47 -0.74 6.24
C PRO A 171 3.34 -0.58 5.21
N VAL A 172 3.35 -1.49 4.25
CA VAL A 172 2.26 -1.70 3.28
C VAL A 172 1.67 -3.09 3.50
N TRP A 173 0.35 -3.17 3.43
CA TRP A 173 -0.42 -4.39 3.62
C TRP A 173 -1.25 -4.70 2.38
N LEU A 174 -1.26 -5.95 1.98
CA LEU A 174 -2.22 -6.49 1.04
C LEU A 174 -3.40 -7.05 1.85
N ILE A 175 -4.60 -6.58 1.53
CA ILE A 175 -5.83 -7.00 2.20
C ILE A 175 -6.75 -7.65 1.18
N VAL A 176 -7.18 -8.87 1.46
CA VAL A 176 -8.14 -9.62 0.66
C VAL A 176 -9.39 -9.87 1.49
N THR A 177 -10.55 -9.60 0.90
CA THR A 177 -11.85 -9.81 1.56
C THR A 177 -12.86 -10.42 0.59
N GLU A 178 -13.92 -10.95 1.13
CA GLU A 178 -15.10 -11.31 0.34
C GLU A 178 -15.79 -10.05 -0.22
N GLN A 179 -16.69 -10.21 -1.17
CA GLN A 179 -17.45 -9.10 -1.77
C GLN A 179 -18.22 -8.31 -0.72
N ASN A 180 -18.89 -9.00 0.20
CA ASN A 180 -19.55 -8.40 1.35
C ASN A 180 -18.56 -8.27 2.49
N ASN A 181 -18.10 -7.05 2.76
CA ASN A 181 -17.11 -6.78 3.80
C ASN A 181 -17.31 -5.41 4.43
N ILE A 182 -16.72 -5.21 5.59
CA ILE A 182 -16.55 -3.88 6.18
C ILE A 182 -15.41 -3.19 5.43
N THR A 183 -15.69 -2.03 4.83
CA THR A 183 -14.71 -1.32 4.00
C THR A 183 -13.45 -0.93 4.77
N VAL A 184 -12.32 -0.94 4.07
CA VAL A 184 -11.03 -0.46 4.58
C VAL A 184 -10.62 0.87 3.94
N THR A 185 -11.44 1.41 3.03
CA THR A 185 -11.11 2.62 2.26
C THR A 185 -11.51 3.91 2.95
N ASP A 186 -12.29 3.84 4.02
CA ASP A 186 -12.66 5.01 4.82
C ASP A 186 -11.49 5.39 5.73
N CYS A 187 -10.63 6.30 5.27
CA CYS A 187 -9.39 6.74 5.93
C CYS A 187 -8.50 5.59 6.42
N ALA A 188 -8.52 4.45 5.71
CA ALA A 188 -7.88 3.19 6.10
C ALA A 188 -8.24 2.72 7.54
N SER A 189 -9.38 3.17 8.05
CA SER A 189 -9.89 2.80 9.38
C SER A 189 -10.38 1.35 9.40
N PRO A 190 -10.71 0.80 10.59
CA PRO A 190 -11.37 -0.50 10.69
C PRO A 190 -12.76 -0.54 10.04
N GLY A 191 -13.33 0.62 9.65
CA GLY A 191 -14.67 0.74 9.06
C GLY A 191 -15.82 0.58 10.07
N VAL A 192 -15.51 0.55 11.37
CA VAL A 192 -16.50 0.48 12.44
C VAL A 192 -16.27 1.61 13.42
N TYR A 193 -17.30 2.39 13.68
CA TYR A 193 -17.28 3.52 14.61
C TYR A 193 -18.27 3.26 15.75
N ILE A 194 -17.81 3.39 16.98
CA ILE A 194 -18.64 3.20 18.19
C ILE A 194 -18.82 4.55 18.86
N THR A 195 -20.06 5.01 18.98
CA THR A 195 -20.42 6.23 19.71
C THR A 195 -21.16 5.83 20.98
N GLN A 196 -20.58 6.14 22.13
CA GLN A 196 -21.24 5.98 23.41
C GLN A 196 -22.17 7.19 23.66
N LYS A 197 -23.42 6.94 24.03
CA LYS A 197 -24.39 7.96 24.42
C LYS A 197 -24.46 8.06 25.95
#